data_64fe504efea4540cefa60d0c0aca8952
#
_entry.id   64fe504efea4540cefa60d0c0aca8952
#
_cell.length_a   1.000
_cell.length_b   1.000
_cell.length_c   1.000
_cell.angle_alpha   90.00
_cell.angle_beta   90.00
_cell.angle_gamma   90.00
#
_symmetry.space_group_name_H-M   'P 1'
#
loop_
_entity.id
_entity.type
_entity.pdbx_description
1 polymer ?
#
loop_
_entity_poly.entity_id
_entity_poly.type
_entity_poly.pdbx_seq_one_letter_code
_entity_poly.pdbx_strand_id
1 'polypeptide(L)'
;MKHLEFPDVEIHELKSEIIGETFEILVKQPDPNIVSLFGDEPLPVIYGTDANISSGGYINTIDSLYLGGEIPPVLFVGIRYKLGDEPDFMQFVTNRTREFTPVEDIENQKLMEQMTLRQVKGGGADNFLKFLTTELRDWVSERFNVSDDTTYIGDSMGGLFGLYTLFHHPKAFKRYVIGSPWQEWSYPNTFDLEEKYAESNEDMEAIVYMASGAEEDVIGPYLEKMNPVMVEIFSKAKTAEYTEQMIKKLNGRNYPSLKLKGLILEDETHFTITGALFNRGLRHVFNVK
;
A
#
# COMPACT_ATOMS: atom_id res chain seq x y z
N MET A 1 21.78 -16.52 -17.95
CA MET A 1 20.40 -16.86 -17.54
C MET A 1 19.46 -15.84 -18.20
N LYS A 2 18.35 -16.24 -18.83
CA LYS A 2 17.38 -15.24 -19.29
C LYS A 2 16.56 -14.81 -18.08
N HIS A 3 16.55 -13.51 -17.78
CA HIS A 3 15.68 -12.95 -16.76
C HIS A 3 14.23 -12.90 -17.30
N LEU A 4 13.26 -13.05 -16.40
CA LEU A 4 11.87 -12.78 -16.71
C LEU A 4 11.72 -11.27 -16.84
N GLU A 5 11.40 -10.80 -18.03
CA GLU A 5 11.12 -9.39 -18.30
C GLU A 5 9.62 -9.23 -18.46
N PHE A 6 9.06 -8.24 -17.80
CA PHE A 6 7.69 -7.82 -18.05
C PHE A 6 7.70 -6.81 -19.20
N PRO A 7 6.94 -7.06 -20.29
CA PRO A 7 6.81 -6.08 -21.36
C PRO A 7 6.27 -4.73 -20.82
N ASP A 8 6.73 -3.63 -21.39
CA ASP A 8 6.25 -2.28 -21.06
C ASP A 8 6.45 -1.87 -19.58
N VAL A 9 7.46 -2.45 -18.91
CA VAL A 9 7.88 -2.09 -17.57
C VAL A 9 9.24 -1.42 -17.63
N GLU A 10 9.31 -0.23 -17.04
CA GLU A 10 10.54 0.55 -16.90
C GLU A 10 10.89 0.71 -15.43
N ILE A 11 12.18 0.80 -15.11
CA ILE A 11 12.66 1.10 -13.76
C ILE A 11 13.52 2.36 -13.86
N HIS A 12 13.15 3.38 -13.10
CA HIS A 12 13.83 4.67 -13.02
C HIS A 12 14.33 4.93 -11.60
N GLU A 13 15.47 5.60 -11.49
CA GLU A 13 15.94 6.08 -10.20
C GLU A 13 15.41 7.49 -9.92
N LEU A 14 14.86 7.69 -8.73
CA LEU A 14 14.45 8.99 -8.23
C LEU A 14 15.05 9.22 -6.85
N LYS A 15 15.92 10.22 -6.74
CA LYS A 15 16.44 10.68 -5.47
C LYS A 15 15.44 11.61 -4.81
N SER A 16 15.02 11.27 -3.61
CA SER A 16 14.18 12.15 -2.80
C SER A 16 15.04 13.11 -1.98
N GLU A 17 14.83 14.40 -2.13
CA GLU A 17 15.45 15.41 -1.25
C GLU A 17 14.76 15.47 0.11
N ILE A 18 13.46 15.12 0.18
CA ILE A 18 12.67 15.09 1.43
C ILE A 18 13.15 13.96 2.35
N ILE A 19 13.40 12.77 1.79
CA ILE A 19 13.78 11.57 2.56
C ILE A 19 15.30 11.42 2.63
N GLY A 20 16.02 11.90 1.60
CA GLY A 20 17.47 11.75 1.47
C GLY A 20 17.92 10.41 0.87
N GLU A 21 16.98 9.59 0.40
CA GLU A 21 17.22 8.26 -0.17
C GLU A 21 16.92 8.24 -1.67
N THR A 22 17.47 7.25 -2.38
CA THR A 22 17.13 7.00 -3.78
C THR A 22 16.15 5.82 -3.86
N PHE A 23 15.03 6.05 -4.52
CA PHE A 23 14.04 5.03 -4.83
C PHE A 23 14.20 4.55 -6.27
N GLU A 24 13.85 3.29 -6.50
CA GLU A 24 13.60 2.76 -7.84
C GLU A 24 12.09 2.86 -8.11
N ILE A 25 11.74 3.60 -9.14
CA ILE A 25 10.35 3.79 -9.55
C ILE A 25 10.07 2.86 -10.71
N LEU A 26 9.29 1.82 -10.45
CA LEU A 26 8.81 0.89 -11.46
C LEU A 26 7.58 1.49 -12.12
N VAL A 27 7.65 1.71 -13.43
CA VAL A 27 6.53 2.23 -14.21
C VAL A 27 6.07 1.16 -15.19
N LYS A 28 4.78 0.80 -15.12
CA LYS A 28 4.12 -0.06 -16.10
C LYS A 28 3.09 0.76 -16.86
N GLN A 29 3.31 0.89 -18.14
CA GLN A 29 2.36 1.52 -19.05
C GLN A 29 1.36 0.48 -19.58
N PRO A 30 0.10 0.87 -19.85
CA PRO A 30 -0.85 -0.01 -20.54
C PRO A 30 -0.47 -0.14 -22.02
N ASP A 31 -0.96 -1.20 -22.69
CA ASP A 31 -0.74 -1.41 -24.12
C ASP A 31 -1.27 -0.21 -24.94
N PRO A 32 -0.44 0.46 -25.76
CA PRO A 32 -0.84 1.61 -26.56
C PRO A 32 -2.03 1.31 -27.49
N ASN A 33 -2.15 0.09 -27.99
CA ASN A 33 -3.27 -0.28 -28.87
C ASN A 33 -4.59 -0.30 -28.09
N ILE A 34 -4.56 -0.67 -26.81
CA ILE A 34 -5.74 -0.62 -25.95
C ILE A 34 -6.04 0.81 -25.55
N VAL A 35 -5.02 1.59 -25.15
CA VAL A 35 -5.18 3.01 -24.83
C VAL A 35 -5.86 3.77 -25.95
N SER A 36 -5.48 3.52 -27.20
CA SER A 36 -6.06 4.17 -28.37
C SER A 36 -7.58 3.96 -28.52
N LEU A 37 -8.14 2.90 -27.93
CA LEU A 37 -9.59 2.65 -27.92
C LEU A 37 -10.34 3.58 -26.96
N PHE A 38 -9.63 4.18 -25.99
CA PHE A 38 -10.18 5.12 -25.02
C PHE A 38 -9.91 6.58 -25.36
N GLY A 39 -9.24 6.84 -26.51
CA GLY A 39 -8.82 8.18 -26.92
C GLY A 39 -7.50 8.60 -26.27
N ASP A 40 -7.12 9.87 -26.44
CA ASP A 40 -5.87 10.45 -25.89
C ASP A 40 -6.07 11.02 -24.47
N GLU A 41 -7.06 10.51 -23.71
CA GLU A 41 -7.35 10.99 -22.37
C GLU A 41 -6.18 10.66 -21.41
N PRO A 42 -5.86 11.59 -20.48
CA PRO A 42 -4.83 11.32 -19.48
C PRO A 42 -5.16 10.11 -18.60
N LEU A 43 -4.18 9.24 -18.36
CA LEU A 43 -4.35 7.99 -17.64
C LEU A 43 -4.53 8.22 -16.14
N PRO A 44 -5.44 7.50 -15.46
CA PRO A 44 -5.41 7.36 -14.01
C PRO A 44 -4.11 6.69 -13.56
N VAL A 45 -3.65 7.04 -12.33
CA VAL A 45 -2.39 6.50 -11.79
C VAL A 45 -2.66 5.64 -10.56
N ILE A 46 -2.06 4.44 -10.51
CA ILE A 46 -2.01 3.60 -9.31
C ILE A 46 -0.62 3.67 -8.72
N TYR A 47 -0.50 4.14 -7.48
CA TYR A 47 0.73 4.13 -6.68
C TYR A 47 0.72 2.92 -5.75
N GLY A 48 1.66 1.99 -5.96
CA GLY A 48 1.81 0.77 -5.16
C GLY A 48 3.08 0.79 -4.32
N THR A 49 2.93 0.60 -3.01
CA THR A 49 4.07 0.40 -2.11
C THR A 49 4.59 -1.03 -2.17
N ASP A 50 5.75 -1.28 -1.54
CA ASP A 50 6.36 -2.62 -1.46
C ASP A 50 6.63 -3.29 -2.81
N ALA A 51 6.85 -2.52 -3.87
CA ALA A 51 7.07 -3.08 -5.20
C ALA A 51 8.39 -3.88 -5.32
N ASN A 52 9.28 -3.85 -4.30
CA ASN A 52 10.40 -4.78 -4.21
C ASN A 52 9.96 -6.26 -4.19
N ILE A 53 8.81 -6.56 -3.56
CA ILE A 53 8.29 -7.92 -3.39
C ILE A 53 6.94 -8.14 -4.08
N SER A 54 6.15 -7.08 -4.32
CA SER A 54 4.78 -7.18 -4.83
C SER A 54 4.63 -6.83 -6.31
N SER A 55 5.68 -6.37 -7.00
CA SER A 55 5.60 -5.88 -8.38
C SER A 55 4.96 -6.88 -9.35
N GLY A 56 5.33 -8.15 -9.28
CA GLY A 56 4.75 -9.19 -10.14
C GLY A 56 3.24 -9.37 -9.92
N GLY A 57 2.79 -9.32 -8.67
CA GLY A 57 1.37 -9.38 -8.30
C GLY A 57 0.60 -8.18 -8.81
N TYR A 58 1.13 -6.97 -8.65
CA TYR A 58 0.52 -5.74 -9.17
C TYR A 58 0.36 -5.79 -10.69
N ILE A 59 1.46 -6.03 -11.42
CA ILE A 59 1.47 -6.03 -12.89
C ILE A 59 0.48 -7.04 -13.43
N ASN A 60 0.55 -8.29 -12.97
CA ASN A 60 -0.34 -9.35 -13.43
C ASN A 60 -1.82 -9.03 -13.15
N THR A 61 -2.12 -8.49 -11.97
CA THR A 61 -3.49 -8.13 -11.59
C THR A 61 -4.03 -6.98 -12.45
N ILE A 62 -3.25 -5.92 -12.63
CA ILE A 62 -3.63 -4.74 -13.41
C ILE A 62 -3.86 -5.16 -14.87
N ASP A 63 -2.92 -5.90 -15.48
CA ASP A 63 -3.06 -6.37 -16.86
C ASP A 63 -4.31 -7.25 -17.03
N SER A 64 -4.57 -8.15 -16.10
CA SER A 64 -5.76 -9.01 -16.16
C SER A 64 -7.06 -8.21 -16.05
N LEU A 65 -7.10 -7.21 -15.18
CA LEU A 65 -8.31 -6.41 -14.94
C LEU A 65 -8.61 -5.47 -16.11
N TYR A 66 -7.62 -4.78 -16.68
CA TYR A 66 -7.89 -3.88 -17.80
C TYR A 66 -8.14 -4.66 -19.10
N LEU A 67 -7.47 -5.78 -19.34
CA LEU A 67 -7.78 -6.68 -20.48
C LEU A 67 -9.19 -7.27 -20.37
N GLY A 68 -9.66 -7.54 -19.14
CA GLY A 68 -11.03 -7.96 -18.87
C GLY A 68 -12.07 -6.84 -18.93
N GLY A 69 -11.66 -5.59 -19.11
CA GLY A 69 -12.55 -4.42 -19.07
C GLY A 69 -13.12 -4.11 -17.68
N GLU A 70 -12.49 -4.63 -16.62
CA GLU A 70 -12.92 -4.44 -15.23
C GLU A 70 -12.41 -3.11 -14.64
N ILE A 71 -11.33 -2.57 -15.19
CA ILE A 71 -10.80 -1.24 -14.89
C ILE A 71 -10.37 -0.55 -16.20
N PRO A 72 -10.29 0.80 -16.23
CA PRO A 72 -9.71 1.49 -17.40
C PRO A 72 -8.22 1.19 -17.56
N PRO A 73 -7.60 1.51 -18.70
CA PRO A 73 -6.15 1.60 -18.80
C PRO A 73 -5.61 2.56 -17.75
N VAL A 74 -4.54 2.16 -17.04
CA VAL A 74 -3.94 2.94 -15.95
C VAL A 74 -2.41 2.95 -16.10
N LEU A 75 -1.77 4.01 -15.62
CA LEU A 75 -0.34 3.99 -15.35
C LEU A 75 -0.12 3.39 -13.96
N PHE A 76 0.67 2.32 -13.85
CA PHE A 76 1.09 1.81 -12.54
C PHE A 76 2.48 2.33 -12.19
N VAL A 77 2.61 2.86 -10.97
CA VAL A 77 3.83 3.40 -10.38
C VAL A 77 4.13 2.63 -9.10
N GLY A 78 5.06 1.68 -9.18
CA GLY A 78 5.52 0.88 -8.06
C GLY A 78 6.72 1.52 -7.36
N ILE A 79 6.63 1.73 -6.07
CA ILE A 79 7.70 2.32 -5.27
C ILE A 79 8.57 1.20 -4.70
N ARG A 80 9.85 1.22 -5.05
CA ARG A 80 10.87 0.26 -4.61
C ARG A 80 12.00 0.99 -3.90
N TYR A 81 12.56 0.34 -2.88
CA TYR A 81 13.82 0.79 -2.31
C TYR A 81 14.98 0.31 -3.17
N LYS A 82 15.96 1.18 -3.40
CA LYS A 82 17.22 0.80 -4.03
C LYS A 82 18.12 0.09 -3.01
N LEU A 83 18.20 -1.24 -3.12
CA LEU A 83 18.84 -2.10 -2.13
C LEU A 83 20.29 -2.51 -2.47
N GLY A 84 20.90 -1.90 -3.50
CA GLY A 84 22.19 -2.27 -4.04
C GLY A 84 22.11 -3.42 -5.07
N ASP A 85 23.26 -3.98 -5.44
CA ASP A 85 23.36 -4.98 -6.50
C ASP A 85 22.78 -6.36 -6.09
N GLU A 86 22.78 -6.66 -4.79
CA GLU A 86 22.18 -7.87 -4.25
C GLU A 86 20.95 -7.51 -3.39
N PRO A 87 19.79 -8.14 -3.67
CA PRO A 87 18.58 -7.87 -2.90
C PRO A 87 18.76 -8.20 -1.42
N ASP A 88 18.61 -7.22 -0.57
CA ASP A 88 18.69 -7.37 0.88
C ASP A 88 17.28 -7.20 1.49
N PHE A 89 16.63 -8.32 1.76
CA PHE A 89 15.27 -8.33 2.32
C PHE A 89 15.23 -7.64 3.71
N MET A 90 16.28 -7.77 4.51
CA MET A 90 16.29 -7.14 5.84
C MET A 90 16.45 -5.61 5.74
N GLN A 91 17.21 -5.13 4.76
CA GLN A 91 17.28 -3.69 4.47
C GLN A 91 15.95 -3.16 3.95
N PHE A 92 15.27 -3.92 3.08
CA PHE A 92 13.92 -3.59 2.65
C PHE A 92 12.96 -3.44 3.85
N VAL A 93 12.95 -4.41 4.78
CA VAL A 93 12.11 -4.35 5.97
C VAL A 93 12.46 -3.14 6.85
N THR A 94 13.74 -2.84 7.04
CA THR A 94 14.20 -1.68 7.81
C THR A 94 13.70 -0.36 7.20
N ASN A 95 13.85 -0.21 5.89
CA ASN A 95 13.45 1.00 5.18
C ASN A 95 11.92 1.19 5.25
N ARG A 96 11.14 0.16 4.90
CA ARG A 96 9.68 0.26 4.93
C ARG A 96 9.11 0.51 6.33
N THR A 97 9.77 -0.01 7.38
CA THR A 97 9.38 0.27 8.76
C THR A 97 9.54 1.76 9.06
N ARG A 98 10.62 2.39 8.59
CA ARG A 98 10.83 3.83 8.75
C ARG A 98 9.74 4.63 8.05
N GLU A 99 9.51 4.39 6.76
CA GLU A 99 8.63 5.22 5.94
C GLU A 99 7.14 4.97 6.17
N PHE A 100 6.74 3.74 6.54
CA PHE A 100 5.30 3.42 6.58
C PHE A 100 4.67 3.57 7.97
N THR A 101 5.46 3.84 8.98
CA THR A 101 4.94 4.00 10.36
C THR A 101 4.76 5.47 10.72
N PRO A 102 3.61 5.83 11.34
CA PRO A 102 3.28 7.23 11.63
C PRO A 102 4.07 7.82 12.80
N VAL A 103 4.47 6.98 13.75
CA VAL A 103 5.19 7.35 14.97
C VAL A 103 6.23 6.30 15.34
N GLU A 104 7.16 6.65 16.22
CA GLU A 104 8.07 5.67 16.81
C GLU A 104 7.30 4.75 17.79
N ASP A 105 7.63 3.45 17.76
CA ASP A 105 7.15 2.44 18.69
C ASP A 105 8.33 1.60 19.19
N ILE A 106 8.78 1.88 20.39
CA ILE A 106 10.02 1.29 20.92
C ILE A 106 9.95 -0.22 21.08
N GLU A 107 8.77 -0.78 21.38
CA GLU A 107 8.59 -2.23 21.55
C GLU A 107 8.63 -2.92 20.19
N ASN A 108 7.84 -2.44 19.24
CA ASN A 108 7.83 -2.98 17.89
C ASN A 108 9.17 -2.72 17.13
N GLN A 109 9.83 -1.57 17.36
CA GLN A 109 11.18 -1.33 16.83
C GLN A 109 12.17 -2.39 17.30
N LYS A 110 12.17 -2.75 18.58
CA LYS A 110 13.05 -3.82 19.11
C LYS A 110 12.77 -5.19 18.49
N LEU A 111 11.50 -5.53 18.24
CA LEU A 111 11.16 -6.77 17.52
C LEU A 111 11.70 -6.73 16.09
N MET A 112 11.54 -5.62 15.38
CA MET A 112 12.09 -5.44 14.05
C MET A 112 13.62 -5.50 14.05
N GLU A 113 14.30 -4.92 15.05
CA GLU A 113 15.76 -5.00 15.21
C GLU A 113 16.24 -6.44 15.44
N GLN A 114 15.52 -7.22 16.21
CA GLN A 114 15.82 -8.66 16.40
C GLN A 114 15.64 -9.44 15.09
N MET A 115 14.61 -9.12 14.32
CA MET A 115 14.35 -9.78 13.04
C MET A 115 15.39 -9.40 11.97
N THR A 116 15.73 -8.12 11.87
CA THR A 116 16.57 -7.60 10.80
C THR A 116 18.05 -7.61 11.13
N LEU A 117 18.42 -7.72 12.40
CA LEU A 117 19.77 -7.51 12.94
C LEU A 117 20.35 -6.13 12.58
N ARG A 118 19.48 -5.15 12.44
CA ARG A 118 19.81 -3.76 12.09
C ARG A 118 19.08 -2.81 13.03
N GLN A 119 19.62 -1.60 13.16
CA GLN A 119 18.91 -0.53 13.83
C GLN A 119 17.66 -0.17 13.02
N VAL A 120 16.50 -0.14 13.67
CA VAL A 120 15.21 0.20 13.08
C VAL A 120 14.66 1.44 13.76
N LYS A 121 14.17 2.36 12.95
CA LYS A 121 13.50 3.57 13.41
C LYS A 121 12.18 3.74 12.67
N GLY A 122 11.10 4.02 13.39
CA GLY A 122 9.79 4.33 12.81
C GLY A 122 9.54 5.84 12.75
N GLY A 123 8.33 6.22 12.33
CA GLY A 123 7.85 7.61 12.42
C GLY A 123 8.12 8.47 11.18
N GLY A 124 8.44 7.89 10.03
CA GLY A 124 8.75 8.60 8.78
C GLY A 124 7.57 8.82 7.84
N ALA A 125 6.36 8.38 8.19
CA ALA A 125 5.20 8.40 7.29
C ALA A 125 4.85 9.79 6.74
N ASP A 126 5.04 10.86 7.51
CA ASP A 126 4.79 12.23 7.03
C ASP A 126 5.73 12.61 5.87
N ASN A 127 7.02 12.32 6.00
CA ASN A 127 8.00 12.59 4.93
C ASN A 127 7.74 11.71 3.70
N PHE A 128 7.37 10.45 3.91
CA PHE A 128 7.04 9.56 2.81
C PHE A 128 5.77 10.00 2.07
N LEU A 129 4.75 10.46 2.80
CA LEU A 129 3.56 11.06 2.19
C LEU A 129 3.88 12.30 1.37
N LYS A 130 4.73 13.19 1.90
CA LYS A 130 5.20 14.37 1.17
C LYS A 130 5.94 13.97 -0.11
N PHE A 131 6.86 12.99 -0.02
CA PHE A 131 7.56 12.47 -1.19
C PHE A 131 6.57 11.97 -2.26
N LEU A 132 5.58 11.14 -1.89
CA LEU A 132 4.59 10.60 -2.82
C LEU A 132 3.74 11.69 -3.48
N THR A 133 3.33 12.70 -2.71
CA THR A 133 2.36 13.72 -3.14
C THR A 133 3.00 14.94 -3.80
N THR A 134 4.32 15.07 -3.73
CA THR A 134 5.08 16.14 -4.37
C THR A 134 6.13 15.56 -5.33
N GLU A 135 7.32 15.21 -4.86
CA GLU A 135 8.45 14.81 -5.71
C GLU A 135 8.11 13.70 -6.71
N LEU A 136 7.47 12.62 -6.25
CA LEU A 136 7.10 11.51 -7.13
C LEU A 136 5.95 11.88 -8.07
N ARG A 137 4.94 12.59 -7.57
CA ARG A 137 3.80 13.02 -8.41
C ARG A 137 4.25 13.97 -9.51
N ASP A 138 5.08 14.94 -9.20
CA ASP A 138 5.64 15.89 -10.18
C ASP A 138 6.50 15.14 -11.19
N TRP A 139 7.38 14.24 -10.74
CA TRP A 139 8.21 13.40 -11.60
C TRP A 139 7.39 12.56 -12.59
N VAL A 140 6.25 12.00 -12.15
CA VAL A 140 5.34 11.22 -12.99
C VAL A 140 4.63 12.12 -14.01
N SER A 141 4.05 13.24 -13.56
CA SER A 141 3.28 14.13 -14.43
C SER A 141 4.11 14.84 -15.51
N GLU A 142 5.41 15.06 -15.26
CA GLU A 142 6.34 15.60 -16.25
C GLU A 142 6.70 14.62 -17.36
N ARG A 143 6.52 13.31 -17.17
CA ARG A 143 6.99 12.24 -18.06
C ARG A 143 5.89 11.46 -18.75
N PHE A 144 4.71 11.42 -18.15
CA PHE A 144 3.60 10.62 -18.63
C PHE A 144 2.32 11.46 -18.75
N ASN A 145 1.48 11.16 -19.73
CA ASN A 145 0.17 11.80 -19.88
C ASN A 145 -0.81 11.21 -18.86
N VAL A 146 -0.86 11.78 -17.66
CA VAL A 146 -1.63 11.30 -16.53
C VAL A 146 -2.60 12.36 -16.02
N SER A 147 -3.69 11.89 -15.38
CA SER A 147 -4.69 12.74 -14.73
C SER A 147 -4.47 12.84 -13.23
N ASP A 148 -5.26 13.69 -12.56
CA ASP A 148 -5.34 13.79 -11.09
C ASP A 148 -6.07 12.60 -10.45
N ASP A 149 -6.56 11.66 -11.25
CA ASP A 149 -7.25 10.47 -10.77
C ASP A 149 -6.25 9.45 -10.25
N THR A 150 -6.03 9.45 -8.94
CA THR A 150 -4.99 8.66 -8.29
C THR A 150 -5.55 7.63 -7.33
N THR A 151 -4.90 6.46 -7.31
CA THR A 151 -5.21 5.34 -6.42
C THR A 151 -3.97 4.98 -5.61
N TYR A 152 -4.11 4.81 -4.31
CA TYR A 152 -3.10 4.22 -3.44
C TYR A 152 -3.41 2.74 -3.21
N ILE A 153 -2.39 1.88 -3.22
CA ILE A 153 -2.50 0.48 -2.82
C ILE A 153 -1.33 0.06 -1.95
N GLY A 154 -1.63 -0.51 -0.79
CA GLY A 154 -0.64 -1.03 0.16
C GLY A 154 -1.20 -2.08 1.10
N ASP A 155 -0.31 -2.98 1.54
CA ASP A 155 -0.63 -4.11 2.41
C ASP A 155 0.27 -4.13 3.65
N SER A 156 -0.21 -4.66 4.77
CA SER A 156 0.55 -4.77 6.02
C SER A 156 0.98 -3.38 6.55
N MET A 157 2.26 -3.09 6.67
CA MET A 157 2.77 -1.75 6.98
C MET A 157 2.38 -0.74 5.88
N GLY A 158 2.32 -1.15 4.60
CA GLY A 158 1.77 -0.32 3.53
C GLY A 158 0.27 -0.03 3.75
N GLY A 159 -0.47 -0.99 4.30
CA GLY A 159 -1.86 -0.78 4.75
C GLY A 159 -1.97 0.22 5.91
N LEU A 160 -1.06 0.14 6.89
CA LEU A 160 -0.96 1.11 7.98
C LEU A 160 -0.70 2.53 7.45
N PHE A 161 0.25 2.67 6.53
CA PHE A 161 0.51 3.96 5.86
C PHE A 161 -0.70 4.45 5.06
N GLY A 162 -1.46 3.54 4.44
CA GLY A 162 -2.72 3.88 3.77
C GLY A 162 -3.76 4.47 4.72
N LEU A 163 -3.93 3.90 5.92
CA LEU A 163 -4.80 4.46 6.97
C LEU A 163 -4.29 5.82 7.48
N TYR A 164 -2.98 5.92 7.73
CA TYR A 164 -2.37 7.19 8.11
C TYR A 164 -2.68 8.28 7.08
N THR A 165 -2.49 7.99 5.79
CA THR A 165 -2.76 8.92 4.70
C THR A 165 -4.25 9.30 4.64
N LEU A 166 -5.14 8.32 4.78
CA LEU A 166 -6.59 8.53 4.73
C LEU A 166 -7.08 9.49 5.82
N PHE A 167 -6.52 9.41 7.04
CA PHE A 167 -6.94 10.26 8.15
C PHE A 167 -6.18 11.59 8.23
N HIS A 168 -4.98 11.66 7.66
CA HIS A 168 -4.15 12.86 7.73
C HIS A 168 -4.34 13.76 6.50
N HIS A 169 -4.43 13.15 5.30
CA HIS A 169 -4.63 13.82 4.02
C HIS A 169 -5.55 13.02 3.09
N PRO A 170 -6.86 12.92 3.37
CA PRO A 170 -7.78 12.06 2.61
C PRO A 170 -7.82 12.38 1.11
N LYS A 171 -7.56 13.63 0.73
CA LYS A 171 -7.49 14.07 -0.67
C LYS A 171 -6.14 13.79 -1.35
N ALA A 172 -5.19 13.15 -0.67
CA ALA A 172 -3.94 12.74 -1.29
C ALA A 172 -4.17 11.75 -2.45
N PHE A 173 -5.14 10.87 -2.28
CA PHE A 173 -5.58 9.95 -3.32
C PHE A 173 -7.12 9.91 -3.37
N LYS A 174 -7.67 9.72 -4.56
CA LYS A 174 -9.11 9.56 -4.73
C LYS A 174 -9.59 8.18 -4.27
N ARG A 175 -8.73 7.16 -4.44
CA ARG A 175 -9.02 5.77 -4.13
C ARG A 175 -7.94 5.16 -3.26
N TYR A 176 -8.38 4.26 -2.37
CA TYR A 176 -7.50 3.54 -1.46
C TYR A 176 -7.83 2.04 -1.49
N VAL A 177 -6.81 1.20 -1.69
CA VAL A 177 -6.86 -0.24 -1.48
C VAL A 177 -5.92 -0.55 -0.31
N ILE A 178 -6.51 -0.86 0.84
CA ILE A 178 -5.80 -1.02 2.12
C ILE A 178 -5.94 -2.47 2.55
N GLY A 179 -4.81 -3.18 2.60
CA GLY A 179 -4.73 -4.57 3.02
C GLY A 179 -4.13 -4.74 4.39
N SER A 180 -4.72 -5.62 5.18
CA SER A 180 -4.15 -6.12 6.44
C SER A 180 -3.35 -5.06 7.23
N PRO A 181 -3.90 -3.85 7.45
CA PRO A 181 -3.14 -2.74 8.01
C PRO A 181 -2.60 -3.10 9.39
N TRP A 182 -1.28 -3.01 9.58
CA TRP A 182 -0.64 -3.35 10.85
C TRP A 182 -0.86 -2.28 11.92
N GLN A 183 -2.13 -2.14 12.35
CA GLN A 183 -2.58 -1.11 13.31
C GLN A 183 -2.06 -1.33 14.74
N GLU A 184 -1.41 -2.46 14.98
CA GLU A 184 -0.77 -2.77 16.25
C GLU A 184 0.48 -1.92 16.50
N TRP A 185 1.10 -1.41 15.43
CA TRP A 185 2.16 -0.43 15.56
C TRP A 185 1.62 0.80 16.28
N SER A 186 2.13 1.02 17.49
CA SER A 186 1.72 2.10 18.40
C SER A 186 0.21 2.18 18.65
N TYR A 187 -0.45 1.00 18.80
CA TYR A 187 -1.86 1.00 19.16
C TYR A 187 -2.12 1.86 20.42
N PRO A 188 -3.16 2.76 20.44
CA PRO A 188 -4.25 2.88 19.45
C PRO A 188 -4.06 4.01 18.41
N ASN A 189 -2.87 4.35 18.02
CA ASN A 189 -2.54 5.55 17.21
C ASN A 189 -3.45 5.76 15.99
N THR A 190 -3.72 4.73 15.17
CA THR A 190 -4.60 4.87 13.98
C THR A 190 -6.04 5.20 14.35
N PHE A 191 -6.52 4.68 15.48
CA PHE A 191 -7.86 4.98 16.00
C PHE A 191 -7.93 6.41 16.56
N ASP A 192 -6.87 6.90 17.18
CA ASP A 192 -6.76 8.27 17.65
C ASP A 192 -6.70 9.26 16.48
N LEU A 193 -6.00 8.91 15.39
CA LEU A 193 -5.95 9.71 14.16
C LEU A 193 -7.35 9.80 13.52
N GLU A 194 -8.09 8.69 13.48
CA GLU A 194 -9.46 8.67 12.98
C GLU A 194 -10.39 9.55 13.84
N GLU A 195 -10.31 9.46 15.18
CA GLU A 195 -11.10 10.31 16.07
C GLU A 195 -10.76 11.80 15.84
N LYS A 196 -9.48 12.14 15.80
CA LYS A 196 -9.04 13.51 15.55
C LYS A 196 -9.54 14.04 14.20
N TYR A 197 -9.56 13.18 13.17
CA TYR A 197 -10.15 13.54 11.89
C TYR A 197 -11.65 13.85 12.03
N ALA A 198 -12.39 12.96 12.70
CA ALA A 198 -13.84 13.09 12.90
C ALA A 198 -14.23 14.31 13.75
N GLU A 199 -13.41 14.72 14.71
CA GLU A 199 -13.63 15.93 15.51
C GLU A 199 -13.65 17.22 14.66
N SER A 200 -12.96 17.22 13.52
CA SER A 200 -12.75 18.39 12.68
C SER A 200 -13.44 18.31 11.30
N ASN A 201 -14.01 17.14 10.95
CA ASN A 201 -14.57 16.92 9.63
C ASN A 201 -15.91 16.14 9.71
N GLU A 202 -16.92 16.66 9.02
CA GLU A 202 -18.23 16.03 8.92
C GLU A 202 -18.33 15.07 7.72
N ASP A 203 -17.32 15.03 6.85
CA ASP A 203 -17.30 14.21 5.64
C ASP A 203 -15.88 13.74 5.31
N MET A 204 -15.78 12.66 4.52
CA MET A 204 -14.54 12.11 3.99
C MET A 204 -14.75 11.75 2.52
N GLU A 205 -14.17 12.53 1.62
CA GLU A 205 -14.26 12.27 0.18
C GLU A 205 -13.20 11.26 -0.25
N ALA A 206 -13.56 9.97 -0.21
CA ALA A 206 -12.68 8.87 -0.61
C ALA A 206 -13.46 7.63 -1.05
N ILE A 207 -12.88 6.83 -1.95
CA ILE A 207 -13.34 5.49 -2.29
C ILE A 207 -12.35 4.50 -1.69
N VAL A 208 -12.80 3.68 -0.74
CA VAL A 208 -11.93 2.82 0.06
C VAL A 208 -12.37 1.36 -0.06
N TYR A 209 -11.44 0.50 -0.42
CA TYR A 209 -11.53 -0.93 -0.19
C TYR A 209 -10.54 -1.31 0.91
N MET A 210 -11.04 -1.84 2.02
CA MET A 210 -10.23 -2.27 3.16
C MET A 210 -10.51 -3.75 3.45
N ALA A 211 -9.48 -4.58 3.49
CA ALA A 211 -9.66 -5.98 3.80
C ALA A 211 -8.51 -6.55 4.62
N SER A 212 -8.81 -7.58 5.38
CA SER A 212 -7.86 -8.41 6.11
C SER A 212 -8.26 -9.89 5.96
N GLY A 213 -7.32 -10.80 6.11
CA GLY A 213 -7.61 -12.23 6.22
C GLY A 213 -8.30 -12.55 7.53
N ALA A 214 -9.11 -13.61 7.56
CA ALA A 214 -9.68 -14.12 8.80
C ALA A 214 -8.64 -14.91 9.63
N GLU A 215 -7.60 -15.40 8.95
CA GLU A 215 -6.54 -16.26 9.52
C GLU A 215 -5.19 -15.53 9.60
N GLU A 216 -5.21 -14.22 9.93
CA GLU A 216 -3.99 -13.38 10.01
C GLU A 216 -2.96 -13.87 11.05
N ASP A 217 -3.41 -14.52 12.11
CA ASP A 217 -2.61 -15.11 13.17
C ASP A 217 -2.19 -16.56 12.91
N VAL A 218 -2.68 -17.16 11.81
CA VAL A 218 -2.31 -18.52 11.43
C VAL A 218 -0.90 -18.55 10.87
N ILE A 219 -0.03 -19.23 11.58
CA ILE A 219 1.38 -19.34 11.23
C ILE A 219 1.61 -20.48 10.24
N GLY A 220 2.16 -20.15 9.10
CA GLY A 220 2.55 -21.15 8.10
C GLY A 220 3.60 -22.13 8.64
N PRO A 221 3.52 -23.42 8.29
CA PRO A 221 4.29 -24.51 8.93
C PRO A 221 5.82 -24.39 8.77
N TYR A 222 6.28 -23.51 7.91
CA TYR A 222 7.71 -23.31 7.66
C TYR A 222 8.26 -22.03 8.29
N LEU A 223 7.40 -21.10 8.72
CA LEU A 223 7.80 -19.76 9.16
C LEU A 223 8.67 -19.83 10.43
N GLU A 224 8.34 -20.72 11.37
CA GLU A 224 9.12 -20.89 12.60
C GLU A 224 10.60 -21.22 12.33
N LYS A 225 10.86 -22.03 11.31
CA LYS A 225 12.22 -22.37 10.90
C LYS A 225 12.92 -21.25 10.13
N MET A 226 12.16 -20.43 9.41
CA MET A 226 12.67 -19.34 8.60
C MET A 226 12.94 -18.09 9.43
N ASN A 227 12.00 -17.75 10.30
CA ASN A 227 12.10 -16.53 11.12
C ASN A 227 11.19 -16.63 12.36
N PRO A 228 11.71 -17.10 13.51
CA PRO A 228 10.91 -17.25 14.73
C PRO A 228 10.41 -15.90 15.30
N VAL A 229 11.08 -14.78 15.01
CA VAL A 229 10.62 -13.46 15.44
C VAL A 229 9.35 -13.06 14.69
N MET A 230 9.24 -13.39 13.40
CA MET A 230 7.98 -13.20 12.68
C MET A 230 6.83 -14.00 13.27
N VAL A 231 7.09 -15.21 13.76
CA VAL A 231 6.06 -16.00 14.47
C VAL A 231 5.55 -15.22 15.69
N GLU A 232 6.44 -14.64 16.48
CA GLU A 232 6.06 -13.82 17.63
C GLU A 232 5.24 -12.60 17.21
N ILE A 233 5.65 -11.91 16.16
CA ILE A 233 4.95 -10.72 15.62
C ILE A 233 3.53 -11.11 15.21
N PHE A 234 3.35 -12.08 14.32
CA PHE A 234 2.03 -12.44 13.79
C PHE A 234 1.11 -13.10 14.81
N SER A 235 1.64 -13.89 15.75
CA SER A 235 0.83 -14.51 16.80
C SER A 235 0.24 -13.49 17.80
N LYS A 236 0.83 -12.30 17.89
CA LYS A 236 0.38 -11.21 18.75
C LYS A 236 -0.41 -10.16 17.97
N ALA A 237 -0.26 -10.11 16.65
CA ALA A 237 -0.94 -9.16 15.79
C ALA A 237 -2.45 -9.44 15.82
N LYS A 238 -3.21 -8.38 16.03
CA LYS A 238 -4.68 -8.41 16.01
C LYS A 238 -5.21 -7.80 14.71
N THR A 239 -4.52 -8.08 13.61
CA THR A 239 -4.75 -7.42 12.33
C THR A 239 -6.20 -7.55 11.86
N ALA A 240 -6.78 -8.76 11.90
CA ALA A 240 -8.18 -8.97 11.54
C ALA A 240 -9.14 -8.23 12.49
N GLU A 241 -8.90 -8.34 13.81
CA GLU A 241 -9.72 -7.68 14.83
C GLU A 241 -9.72 -6.15 14.66
N TYR A 242 -8.54 -5.54 14.54
CA TYR A 242 -8.41 -4.09 14.40
C TYR A 242 -8.92 -3.59 13.04
N THR A 243 -8.75 -4.37 11.98
CA THR A 243 -9.34 -4.04 10.67
C THR A 243 -10.87 -4.05 10.74
N GLU A 244 -11.47 -5.06 11.37
CA GLU A 244 -12.92 -5.11 11.55
C GLU A 244 -13.45 -3.94 12.42
N GLN A 245 -12.74 -3.60 13.50
CA GLN A 245 -13.08 -2.46 14.35
C GLN A 245 -13.01 -1.14 13.56
N MET A 246 -11.96 -0.94 12.75
CA MET A 246 -11.81 0.27 11.93
C MET A 246 -12.92 0.36 10.87
N ILE A 247 -13.25 -0.73 10.19
CA ILE A 247 -14.37 -0.80 9.25
C ILE A 247 -15.69 -0.41 9.93
N LYS A 248 -15.96 -0.97 11.10
CA LYS A 248 -17.17 -0.65 11.90
C LYS A 248 -17.21 0.82 12.29
N LYS A 249 -16.06 1.35 12.74
CA LYS A 249 -15.92 2.74 13.15
C LYS A 249 -16.20 3.72 12.00
N LEU A 250 -15.58 3.51 10.85
CA LEU A 250 -15.79 4.34 9.67
C LEU A 250 -17.23 4.27 9.14
N ASN A 251 -17.83 3.07 9.10
CA ASN A 251 -19.25 2.92 8.73
C ASN A 251 -20.17 3.67 9.71
N GLY A 252 -19.82 3.70 11.00
CA GLY A 252 -20.58 4.40 12.03
C GLY A 252 -20.54 5.93 11.91
N ARG A 253 -19.53 6.50 11.23
CA ARG A 253 -19.42 7.95 10.99
C ARG A 253 -20.47 8.48 10.03
N ASN A 254 -20.95 7.64 9.11
CA ASN A 254 -21.91 8.00 8.07
C ASN A 254 -21.47 9.19 7.20
N TYR A 255 -20.17 9.27 6.87
CA TYR A 255 -19.64 10.29 5.97
C TYR A 255 -20.33 10.22 4.59
N PRO A 256 -20.98 11.31 4.09
CA PRO A 256 -21.76 11.26 2.87
C PRO A 256 -20.97 10.88 1.62
N SER A 257 -19.69 11.29 1.55
CA SER A 257 -18.83 11.09 0.38
C SER A 257 -17.89 9.90 0.50
N LEU A 258 -17.86 9.22 1.67
CA LEU A 258 -17.05 8.01 1.85
C LEU A 258 -17.75 6.80 1.23
N LYS A 259 -17.10 6.18 0.27
CA LYS A 259 -17.55 4.91 -0.31
C LYS A 259 -16.64 3.79 0.18
N LEU A 260 -16.98 3.23 1.34
CA LEU A 260 -16.21 2.18 1.99
C LEU A 260 -16.78 0.79 1.71
N LYS A 261 -15.94 -0.12 1.24
CA LYS A 261 -16.17 -1.55 1.29
C LYS A 261 -15.12 -2.19 2.18
N GLY A 262 -15.54 -2.67 3.33
CA GLY A 262 -14.70 -3.37 4.30
C GLY A 262 -15.04 -4.87 4.35
N LEU A 263 -14.04 -5.75 4.38
CA LEU A 263 -14.21 -7.21 4.42
C LEU A 263 -13.14 -7.87 5.29
N ILE A 264 -13.55 -8.92 6.00
CA ILE A 264 -12.64 -9.95 6.51
C ILE A 264 -12.82 -11.17 5.61
N LEU A 265 -11.74 -11.62 4.98
CA LEU A 265 -11.77 -12.66 3.95
C LEU A 265 -11.48 -14.02 4.58
N GLU A 266 -12.47 -14.92 4.50
CA GLU A 266 -12.33 -16.31 4.92
C GLU A 266 -11.18 -17.01 4.17
N ASP A 267 -10.53 -17.95 4.84
CA ASP A 267 -9.44 -18.78 4.29
C ASP A 267 -8.18 -18.00 3.84
N GLU A 268 -8.03 -16.73 4.25
CA GLU A 268 -6.87 -15.92 3.92
C GLU A 268 -6.03 -15.63 5.17
N THR A 269 -4.73 -15.91 5.07
CA THR A 269 -3.71 -15.51 6.05
C THR A 269 -3.12 -14.16 5.66
N HIS A 270 -2.22 -13.63 6.50
CA HIS A 270 -1.47 -12.40 6.20
C HIS A 270 -0.73 -12.42 4.85
N PHE A 271 -0.26 -13.58 4.42
CA PHE A 271 0.53 -13.72 3.20
C PHE A 271 -0.30 -14.10 1.97
N THR A 272 -1.46 -14.73 2.16
CA THR A 272 -2.30 -15.17 1.04
C THR A 272 -3.28 -14.10 0.58
N ILE A 273 -3.67 -13.19 1.46
CA ILE A 273 -4.64 -12.14 1.16
C ILE A 273 -4.20 -11.20 0.03
N THR A 274 -2.91 -10.98 -0.14
CA THR A 274 -2.36 -9.98 -1.07
C THR A 274 -2.92 -10.12 -2.49
N GLY A 275 -3.03 -11.37 -3.01
CA GLY A 275 -3.62 -11.61 -4.33
C GLY A 275 -5.10 -11.27 -4.41
N ALA A 276 -5.87 -11.67 -3.40
CA ALA A 276 -7.30 -11.36 -3.31
C ALA A 276 -7.55 -9.85 -3.12
N LEU A 277 -6.72 -9.21 -2.30
CA LEU A 277 -6.75 -7.77 -2.04
C LEU A 277 -6.58 -6.97 -3.32
N PHE A 278 -5.51 -7.24 -4.09
CA PHE A 278 -5.21 -6.47 -5.30
C PHE A 278 -6.32 -6.62 -6.33
N ASN A 279 -6.76 -7.85 -6.58
CA ASN A 279 -7.80 -8.12 -7.58
C ASN A 279 -9.15 -7.52 -7.18
N ARG A 280 -9.65 -7.85 -6.00
CA ARG A 280 -10.97 -7.40 -5.53
C ARG A 280 -10.99 -5.91 -5.23
N GLY A 281 -9.88 -5.39 -4.68
CA GLY A 281 -9.74 -3.99 -4.30
C GLY A 281 -9.73 -3.07 -5.50
N LEU A 282 -8.83 -3.29 -6.46
CA LEU A 282 -8.75 -2.47 -7.68
C LEU A 282 -10.07 -2.53 -8.47
N ARG A 283 -10.60 -3.72 -8.70
CA ARG A 283 -11.89 -3.88 -9.35
C ARG A 283 -13.00 -3.07 -8.64
N HIS A 284 -13.04 -3.10 -7.30
CA HIS A 284 -14.05 -2.37 -6.55
C HIS A 284 -13.89 -0.86 -6.69
N VAL A 285 -12.69 -0.32 -6.41
CA VAL A 285 -12.50 1.14 -6.33
C VAL A 285 -12.64 1.85 -7.68
N PHE A 286 -12.46 1.15 -8.79
CA PHE A 286 -12.72 1.68 -10.12
C PHE A 286 -14.17 1.55 -10.60
N ASN A 287 -14.98 0.65 -9.99
CA ASN A 287 -16.36 0.38 -10.41
C ASN A 287 -17.44 1.02 -9.49
N VAL A 288 -17.04 1.73 -8.45
CA VAL A 288 -17.98 2.48 -7.60
C VAL A 288 -18.43 3.75 -8.33
N LYS A 289 -19.73 3.87 -8.56
CA LYS A 289 -20.38 5.03 -9.17
C LYS A 289 -20.85 6.03 -8.12
#